data_3e53e887d35f5806ccf62ab57a4275ba
#
_entry.id   3e53e887d35f5806ccf62ab57a4275ba
#
_cell.length_a   1.000
_cell.length_b   1.000
_cell.length_c   1.000
_cell.angle_alpha   90.00
_cell.angle_beta   90.00
_cell.angle_gamma   90.00
#
_symmetry.space_group_name_H-M   'P 1'
#
loop_
_entity.id
_entity.type
_entity.pdbx_description
1 polymer ?
#
loop_
_entity_poly.entity_id
_entity_poly.type
_entity_poly.pdbx_seq_one_letter_code
_entity_poly.pdbx_strand_id
1 'polypeptide(L)'
;MEEVIKHINDTNASYRNPNAGNAKNTDLFLDNEHYDYFKDSGEQITVRFNKENLSKAILFIASILPRKYDNSSMHQKIAYSSQFVLEQLALLDGYFLENGVPVEFKTQTWNPRKDVPKKNGDIDSRFYFNGLIEDFTYIDGNGNTQKAKFTIRNYLAGGFSNIHFKKSNDGVYDVTITNTQEAYYDEKDPIFDTDELEFTNRITETNTPYRPYFTTIRTKPFLLLAGISGTGKSRIVKDMAFQTCPNVGDLRSDNVSPGNYCLVEVKPNWHDSTELLGYDSVISGGYIVTKFVKFLVKAMLNDDIPFFVCLDEMNLAPVEQYFAEFLSVLESRKKEGEEITSEALIDASVFKKHEATLFAELFDKEVEKSSSYGVADLTEDYAHYGKEYEVYERLKHEGLRIPKNLIVIGTVNMDETTHQFSRKVIDRAMTIEMNIAEGEQPFIDFFASDSELKYYDNPLSANLFLPKNVTAKQAMDELDLAEQDKLKDLVPERLAAINNALDGTPFKIAYRVQNELLIYYCEMRRIDTETKTSELLNKAIDGILMMKVLPRVEGDRDLLEKPLEKLANICNDGYPEAYKKIKEMQGRLESAPFTSFWP
;
A
#
# COMPACT_ATOMS: atom_id res chain seq x y z
N MET A 1 -11.74 -24.50 37.35
CA MET A 1 -10.87 -23.97 36.24
C MET A 1 -11.78 -23.05 35.47
N GLU A 2 -11.38 -21.79 35.28
CA GLU A 2 -12.23 -20.81 34.55
C GLU A 2 -12.05 -20.91 33.04
N GLU A 3 -10.93 -21.46 32.60
CA GLU A 3 -10.55 -21.57 31.19
C GLU A 3 -9.53 -22.69 31.02
N VAL A 4 -9.53 -23.36 29.84
CA VAL A 4 -8.48 -24.28 29.40
C VAL A 4 -7.67 -23.64 28.30
N ILE A 5 -6.34 -23.61 28.48
CA ILE A 5 -5.40 -23.04 27.52
C ILE A 5 -4.46 -24.15 27.04
N LYS A 6 -4.33 -24.30 25.74
CA LYS A 6 -3.40 -25.24 25.11
C LYS A 6 -2.40 -24.50 24.25
N HIS A 7 -1.14 -24.59 24.61
CA HIS A 7 -0.04 -24.15 23.74
C HIS A 7 0.13 -25.12 22.56
N ILE A 8 0.24 -24.57 21.37
CA ILE A 8 0.37 -25.34 20.13
C ILE A 8 1.85 -25.56 19.81
N ASN A 9 2.31 -26.79 19.95
CA ASN A 9 3.69 -27.16 19.60
C ASN A 9 3.84 -27.32 18.08
N ASP A 10 5.08 -27.25 17.58
CA ASP A 10 5.42 -27.40 16.15
C ASP A 10 4.88 -28.68 15.52
N THR A 11 4.76 -29.75 16.30
CA THR A 11 4.21 -31.04 15.85
C THR A 11 2.69 -31.07 15.74
N ASN A 12 2.00 -30.13 16.38
CA ASN A 12 0.53 -30.07 16.48
C ASN A 12 -0.09 -29.02 15.54
N ALA A 13 0.71 -28.13 14.97
CA ALA A 13 0.26 -27.14 14.02
C ALA A 13 0.04 -27.74 12.63
N SER A 14 -0.89 -27.16 11.91
CA SER A 14 -1.22 -27.57 10.54
C SER A 14 -0.25 -27.07 9.48
N TYR A 15 1.00 -26.86 9.78
CA TYR A 15 1.98 -26.57 8.75
C TYR A 15 2.14 -27.77 7.80
N ARG A 16 1.13 -28.04 6.99
CA ARG A 16 1.18 -29.12 6.00
C ARG A 16 0.72 -28.61 4.66
N ASN A 17 1.51 -28.93 3.65
CA ASN A 17 1.12 -28.76 2.26
C ASN A 17 -0.25 -29.40 2.02
N PRO A 18 -1.29 -28.66 1.63
CA PRO A 18 -2.59 -29.24 1.28
C PRO A 18 -2.49 -30.27 0.15
N ASN A 19 -1.43 -30.23 -0.66
CA ASN A 19 -1.13 -31.17 -1.73
C ASN A 19 -0.31 -32.38 -1.29
N ALA A 20 0.21 -32.42 -0.06
CA ALA A 20 0.86 -33.63 0.47
C ALA A 20 -0.23 -34.61 0.95
N GLY A 21 -0.65 -35.49 0.08
CA GLY A 21 -1.53 -36.61 0.43
C GLY A 21 -1.01 -37.36 1.66
N ASN A 22 -1.89 -37.69 2.63
CA ASN A 22 -1.65 -38.36 3.90
C ASN A 22 -1.16 -37.48 5.07
N ALA A 23 -1.98 -36.54 5.48
CA ALA A 23 -1.91 -35.97 6.81
C ALA A 23 -2.24 -37.04 7.87
N LYS A 24 -1.25 -37.64 8.49
CA LYS A 24 -1.45 -38.74 9.44
C LYS A 24 -2.08 -38.34 10.77
N ASN A 25 -2.08 -37.08 11.19
CA ASN A 25 -2.69 -36.63 12.43
C ASN A 25 -3.42 -35.31 12.26
N THR A 26 -4.74 -35.38 12.21
CA THR A 26 -5.66 -34.23 12.25
C THR A 26 -6.05 -33.86 13.67
N ASP A 27 -5.63 -34.64 14.68
CA ASP A 27 -6.10 -34.50 16.04
C ASP A 27 -5.18 -33.60 16.88
N LEU A 28 -5.76 -32.68 17.61
CA LEU A 28 -5.14 -31.91 18.68
C LEU A 28 -5.39 -32.66 20.01
N PHE A 29 -4.42 -32.57 20.93
CA PHE A 29 -4.49 -33.28 22.22
C PHE A 29 -4.58 -32.26 23.35
N LEU A 30 -5.45 -32.56 24.33
CA LEU A 30 -5.46 -31.96 25.64
C LEU A 30 -4.98 -32.99 26.67
N ASP A 31 -4.32 -32.52 27.72
CA ASP A 31 -3.91 -33.38 28.81
C ASP A 31 -5.13 -33.85 29.60
N ASN A 32 -5.03 -35.04 30.23
CA ASN A 32 -6.17 -35.63 30.92
C ASN A 32 -6.75 -34.78 32.04
N GLU A 33 -5.96 -33.93 32.66
CA GLU A 33 -6.40 -32.99 33.69
C GLU A 33 -7.43 -31.95 33.16
N HIS A 34 -7.43 -31.68 31.85
CA HIS A 34 -8.39 -30.78 31.23
C HIS A 34 -9.74 -31.47 30.91
N TYR A 35 -9.79 -32.82 30.94
CA TYR A 35 -11.01 -33.56 30.60
C TYR A 35 -12.17 -33.24 31.54
N ASP A 36 -11.89 -33.12 32.82
CA ASP A 36 -12.93 -32.83 33.82
C ASP A 36 -13.59 -31.45 33.60
N TYR A 37 -12.88 -30.53 32.95
CA TYR A 37 -13.45 -29.22 32.56
C TYR A 37 -14.58 -29.33 31.55
N PHE A 38 -14.51 -30.30 30.62
CA PHE A 38 -15.51 -30.55 29.59
C PHE A 38 -16.56 -31.58 29.97
N LYS A 39 -16.35 -32.34 31.06
CA LYS A 39 -17.14 -33.51 31.44
C LYS A 39 -18.61 -33.20 31.77
N ASP A 40 -18.88 -32.01 32.32
CA ASP A 40 -20.22 -31.62 32.71
C ASP A 40 -21.12 -31.26 31.50
N SER A 41 -20.60 -31.26 30.32
CA SER A 41 -21.28 -30.85 29.09
C SER A 41 -21.88 -32.01 28.29
N GLY A 42 -21.77 -33.26 28.78
CA GLY A 42 -22.29 -34.46 28.10
C GLY A 42 -21.35 -35.01 27.02
N GLU A 43 -21.91 -35.85 26.13
CA GLU A 43 -21.14 -36.45 25.00
C GLU A 43 -20.85 -35.44 23.87
N GLN A 44 -21.64 -34.38 23.78
CA GLN A 44 -21.52 -33.32 22.78
C GLN A 44 -21.24 -31.99 23.44
N ILE A 45 -20.31 -31.26 22.88
CA ILE A 45 -19.90 -29.94 23.34
C ILE A 45 -20.18 -28.94 22.22
N THR A 46 -20.81 -27.82 22.54
CA THR A 46 -20.97 -26.70 21.61
C THR A 46 -19.82 -25.73 21.81
N VAL A 47 -19.08 -25.45 20.73
CA VAL A 47 -18.02 -24.46 20.67
C VAL A 47 -18.48 -23.28 19.84
N ARG A 48 -17.99 -22.08 20.15
CA ARG A 48 -18.29 -20.85 19.43
C ARG A 48 -17.00 -20.17 19.00
N PHE A 49 -16.94 -19.81 17.71
CA PHE A 49 -15.84 -19.07 17.11
C PHE A 49 -16.24 -17.61 16.86
N ASN A 50 -15.27 -16.71 16.95
CA ASN A 50 -15.39 -15.31 16.54
C ASN A 50 -14.61 -15.09 15.25
N LYS A 51 -15.24 -14.49 14.23
CA LYS A 51 -14.64 -14.24 12.91
C LYS A 51 -13.39 -13.38 13.02
N GLU A 52 -13.45 -12.25 13.74
CA GLU A 52 -12.33 -11.32 13.92
C GLU A 52 -11.12 -12.01 14.57
N ASN A 53 -11.35 -12.85 15.58
CA ASN A 53 -10.26 -13.58 16.23
C ASN A 53 -9.55 -14.53 15.26
N LEU A 54 -10.31 -15.28 14.43
CA LEU A 54 -9.72 -16.18 13.44
C LEU A 54 -9.01 -15.40 12.31
N SER A 55 -9.55 -14.27 11.89
CA SER A 55 -8.89 -13.39 10.92
C SER A 55 -7.55 -12.87 11.47
N LYS A 56 -7.50 -12.40 12.71
CA LYS A 56 -6.25 -11.99 13.37
C LYS A 56 -5.25 -13.15 13.48
N ALA A 57 -5.72 -14.36 13.74
CA ALA A 57 -4.84 -15.53 13.85
C ALA A 57 -4.19 -15.90 12.51
N ILE A 58 -4.95 -15.88 11.39
CA ILE A 58 -4.37 -16.18 10.07
C ILE A 58 -3.47 -15.04 9.59
N LEU A 59 -3.76 -13.78 9.90
CA LEU A 59 -2.89 -12.64 9.59
C LEU A 59 -1.59 -12.69 10.40
N PHE A 60 -1.63 -13.14 11.64
CA PHE A 60 -0.42 -13.43 12.40
C PHE A 60 0.44 -14.51 11.72
N ILE A 61 -0.16 -15.59 11.23
CA ILE A 61 0.55 -16.61 10.45
C ILE A 61 1.21 -15.96 9.23
N ALA A 62 0.51 -15.08 8.53
CA ALA A 62 1.06 -14.32 7.41
C ALA A 62 2.33 -13.53 7.79
N SER A 63 2.35 -12.92 8.97
CA SER A 63 3.49 -12.12 9.45
C SER A 63 4.76 -12.93 9.72
N ILE A 64 4.66 -14.26 9.90
CA ILE A 64 5.78 -15.16 10.17
C ILE A 64 6.16 -16.03 8.96
N LEU A 65 5.49 -15.85 7.81
CA LEU A 65 5.61 -16.71 6.61
C LEU A 65 6.99 -16.81 5.95
N PRO A 66 7.84 -15.78 5.92
CA PRO A 66 9.12 -15.89 5.21
C PRO A 66 10.11 -16.84 5.88
N ARG A 67 9.82 -17.32 7.09
CA ARG A 67 10.71 -18.23 7.79
C ARG A 67 10.69 -19.60 7.13
N LYS A 68 11.75 -19.94 6.43
CA LYS A 68 12.07 -21.33 6.10
C LYS A 68 12.34 -22.03 7.41
N TYR A 69 11.36 -22.74 7.93
CA TYR A 69 11.60 -23.68 9.01
C TYR A 69 12.60 -24.72 8.52
N ASP A 70 13.84 -24.60 8.94
CA ASP A 70 14.83 -25.63 8.75
C ASP A 70 14.68 -26.67 9.85
N ASN A 71 13.76 -27.57 9.67
CA ASN A 71 13.61 -28.72 10.52
C ASN A 71 14.10 -29.96 9.78
N SER A 72 15.32 -30.39 10.08
CA SER A 72 15.98 -31.56 9.51
C SER A 72 15.34 -32.89 9.88
N SER A 73 14.30 -32.93 10.69
CA SER A 73 13.63 -34.14 11.14
C SER A 73 12.25 -34.32 10.54
N MET A 74 12.18 -35.21 9.58
CA MET A 74 11.07 -36.09 9.16
C MET A 74 9.67 -35.53 8.84
N HIS A 75 9.33 -34.27 9.00
CA HIS A 75 8.00 -33.75 8.69
C HIS A 75 8.12 -32.74 7.55
N GLN A 76 7.52 -33.08 6.43
CA GLN A 76 7.50 -32.23 5.24
C GLN A 76 6.99 -30.85 5.60
N LYS A 77 7.80 -29.87 5.28
CA LYS A 77 7.56 -28.45 5.48
C LYS A 77 6.37 -27.98 4.66
N ILE A 78 5.53 -27.18 5.29
CA ILE A 78 4.53 -26.42 4.58
C ILE A 78 4.98 -24.97 4.64
N ALA A 79 5.23 -24.45 3.48
CA ALA A 79 5.19 -23.01 3.30
C ALA A 79 3.69 -22.62 3.22
N TYR A 80 3.15 -21.93 4.22
CA TYR A 80 2.02 -21.09 3.95
C TYR A 80 2.48 -20.11 2.90
N SER A 81 1.83 -20.08 1.77
CA SER A 81 2.00 -19.05 0.77
C SER A 81 1.04 -17.91 1.09
N SER A 82 1.33 -16.71 0.62
CA SER A 82 0.37 -15.59 0.66
C SER A 82 -0.99 -16.02 0.09
N GLN A 83 -0.97 -16.80 -0.97
CA GLN A 83 -2.17 -17.40 -1.59
C GLN A 83 -2.98 -18.23 -0.60
N PHE A 84 -2.34 -19.07 0.23
CA PHE A 84 -3.04 -19.86 1.24
C PHE A 84 -3.73 -18.98 2.28
N VAL A 85 -3.08 -17.90 2.73
CA VAL A 85 -3.66 -16.97 3.70
C VAL A 85 -4.88 -16.27 3.12
N LEU A 86 -4.81 -15.83 1.87
CA LEU A 86 -5.92 -15.22 1.15
C LEU A 86 -7.10 -16.18 0.99
N GLU A 87 -6.82 -17.43 0.63
CA GLU A 87 -7.84 -18.50 0.54
C GLU A 87 -8.51 -18.75 1.90
N GLN A 88 -7.74 -18.73 3.02
CA GLN A 88 -8.33 -18.91 4.34
C GLN A 88 -9.17 -17.72 4.78
N LEU A 89 -8.80 -16.50 4.44
CA LEU A 89 -9.62 -15.30 4.72
C LEU A 89 -10.94 -15.33 3.92
N ALA A 90 -10.87 -15.62 2.62
CA ALA A 90 -12.06 -15.78 1.79
C ALA A 90 -12.97 -16.92 2.28
N LEU A 91 -12.36 -18.01 2.76
CA LEU A 91 -13.09 -19.14 3.34
C LEU A 91 -13.80 -18.75 4.64
N LEU A 92 -13.20 -17.89 5.49
CA LEU A 92 -13.86 -17.36 6.68
C LEU A 92 -15.10 -16.55 6.32
N ASP A 93 -15.04 -15.73 5.28
CA ASP A 93 -16.18 -14.95 4.82
C ASP A 93 -17.36 -15.86 4.46
N GLY A 94 -17.10 -16.93 3.73
CA GLY A 94 -18.11 -17.93 3.40
C GLY A 94 -18.60 -18.74 4.61
N TYR A 95 -17.70 -19.09 5.53
CA TYR A 95 -18.04 -19.85 6.73
C TYR A 95 -18.92 -19.08 7.69
N PHE A 96 -18.66 -17.77 7.86
CA PHE A 96 -19.44 -16.88 8.74
C PHE A 96 -20.65 -16.25 8.02
N LEU A 97 -21.31 -17.02 7.15
CA LEU A 97 -22.62 -16.68 6.58
C LEU A 97 -23.70 -17.60 7.15
N GLU A 98 -24.80 -17.01 7.60
CA GLU A 98 -26.04 -17.74 7.95
C GLU A 98 -27.19 -17.21 7.09
N ASN A 99 -27.76 -18.09 6.25
CA ASN A 99 -28.81 -17.71 5.31
C ASN A 99 -28.43 -16.52 4.40
N GLY A 100 -27.15 -16.42 4.02
CA GLY A 100 -26.62 -15.34 3.17
C GLY A 100 -26.34 -14.02 3.90
N VAL A 101 -26.48 -13.98 5.25
CA VAL A 101 -26.20 -12.80 6.08
C VAL A 101 -24.89 -13.04 6.84
N PRO A 102 -23.93 -12.09 6.82
CA PRO A 102 -22.72 -12.18 7.64
C PRO A 102 -23.04 -12.22 9.15
N VAL A 103 -22.40 -13.14 9.86
CA VAL A 103 -22.50 -13.28 11.32
C VAL A 103 -21.12 -13.14 11.96
N GLU A 104 -21.06 -12.55 13.14
CA GLU A 104 -19.81 -12.38 13.89
C GLU A 104 -19.36 -13.67 14.58
N PHE A 105 -20.34 -14.47 15.04
CA PHE A 105 -20.10 -15.71 15.77
C PHE A 105 -20.68 -16.90 15.04
N LYS A 106 -19.94 -18.02 15.06
CA LYS A 106 -20.39 -19.32 14.51
C LYS A 106 -20.26 -20.39 15.57
N THR A 107 -21.31 -21.21 15.74
CA THR A 107 -21.29 -22.34 16.67
C THR A 107 -21.13 -23.65 15.92
N GLN A 108 -20.37 -24.57 16.54
CA GLN A 108 -20.16 -25.93 16.03
C GLN A 108 -20.35 -26.93 17.16
N THR A 109 -20.98 -28.06 16.84
CA THR A 109 -21.06 -29.20 17.76
C THR A 109 -19.81 -30.05 17.62
N TRP A 110 -19.18 -30.34 18.74
CA TRP A 110 -17.96 -31.12 18.81
C TRP A 110 -18.15 -32.38 19.68
N ASN A 111 -17.61 -33.52 19.21
CA ASN A 111 -17.63 -34.81 19.92
C ASN A 111 -16.20 -35.14 20.39
N PRO A 112 -15.84 -34.82 21.63
CA PRO A 112 -14.54 -35.15 22.16
C PRO A 112 -14.36 -36.67 22.29
N ARG A 113 -13.13 -37.15 22.12
CA ARG A 113 -12.78 -38.57 22.27
C ARG A 113 -11.74 -38.72 23.38
N LYS A 114 -12.01 -39.63 24.31
CA LYS A 114 -11.08 -40.10 25.33
C LYS A 114 -10.86 -41.58 25.19
N ASP A 115 -9.69 -42.06 25.64
CA ASP A 115 -9.37 -43.48 25.69
C ASP A 115 -9.43 -44.18 24.31
N VAL A 116 -8.71 -43.61 23.34
CA VAL A 116 -8.68 -44.13 21.97
C VAL A 116 -7.79 -45.38 21.87
N PRO A 117 -8.31 -46.54 21.39
CA PRO A 117 -7.48 -47.73 21.21
C PRO A 117 -6.39 -47.53 20.16
N LYS A 118 -5.16 -47.89 20.47
CA LYS A 118 -4.03 -47.92 19.53
C LYS A 118 -4.03 -49.21 18.73
N LYS A 119 -3.35 -49.19 17.57
CA LYS A 119 -3.21 -50.39 16.72
C LYS A 119 -2.54 -51.58 17.40
N ASN A 120 -1.76 -51.36 18.45
CA ASN A 120 -1.07 -52.38 19.26
C ASN A 120 -1.93 -52.93 20.43
N GLY A 121 -3.16 -52.47 20.58
CA GLY A 121 -4.07 -52.87 21.67
C GLY A 121 -3.98 -52.03 22.93
N ASP A 122 -3.02 -51.08 23.04
CA ASP A 122 -2.94 -50.18 24.16
C ASP A 122 -4.02 -49.09 24.02
N ILE A 123 -4.40 -48.49 25.18
CA ILE A 123 -5.31 -47.36 25.23
C ILE A 123 -4.49 -46.06 25.31
N ASP A 124 -4.77 -45.13 24.40
CA ASP A 124 -4.24 -43.77 24.52
C ASP A 124 -5.23 -42.96 25.37
N SER A 125 -4.85 -42.69 26.59
CA SER A 125 -5.67 -41.98 27.59
C SER A 125 -5.72 -40.46 27.40
N ARG A 126 -5.13 -39.96 26.31
CA ARG A 126 -5.20 -38.54 25.98
C ARG A 126 -6.60 -38.16 25.50
N PHE A 127 -6.94 -36.90 25.73
CA PHE A 127 -8.17 -36.31 25.26
C PHE A 127 -7.97 -35.68 23.87
N TYR A 128 -8.75 -36.13 22.90
CA TYR A 128 -8.61 -35.72 21.50
C TYR A 128 -9.73 -34.78 21.08
N PHE A 129 -9.36 -33.69 20.40
CA PHE A 129 -10.29 -32.95 19.57
C PHE A 129 -9.76 -32.89 18.13
N ASN A 130 -10.60 -33.19 17.19
CA ASN A 130 -10.26 -33.48 15.80
C ASN A 130 -10.03 -32.22 14.94
N GLY A 131 -9.42 -31.17 15.49
CA GLY A 131 -9.18 -29.90 14.79
C GLY A 131 -10.46 -29.12 14.49
N LEU A 132 -11.61 -29.52 15.10
CA LEU A 132 -12.90 -28.85 14.93
C LEU A 132 -13.26 -28.72 13.44
N ILE A 133 -13.27 -29.84 12.72
CA ILE A 133 -13.47 -29.92 11.28
C ILE A 133 -14.97 -29.89 10.96
N GLU A 134 -15.36 -29.01 10.04
CA GLU A 134 -16.72 -28.89 9.52
C GLU A 134 -16.73 -28.73 8.01
N ASP A 135 -17.56 -29.53 7.30
CA ASP A 135 -17.81 -29.35 5.88
C ASP A 135 -18.97 -28.36 5.71
N PHE A 136 -18.81 -27.34 4.84
CA PHE A 136 -19.83 -26.35 4.57
C PHE A 136 -19.86 -25.97 3.10
N THR A 137 -20.90 -25.24 2.69
CA THR A 137 -21.04 -24.71 1.34
C THR A 137 -21.21 -23.20 1.41
N TYR A 138 -20.59 -22.48 0.49
CA TYR A 138 -20.73 -21.04 0.36
C TYR A 138 -20.85 -20.65 -1.12
N ILE A 139 -21.29 -19.42 -1.36
CA ILE A 139 -21.35 -18.84 -2.72
C ILE A 139 -20.10 -18.00 -2.91
N ASP A 140 -19.31 -18.29 -3.92
CA ASP A 140 -18.12 -17.51 -4.27
C ASP A 140 -18.48 -16.15 -4.92
N GLY A 141 -17.48 -15.29 -5.10
CA GLY A 141 -17.65 -13.97 -5.71
C GLY A 141 -18.20 -13.98 -7.15
N ASN A 142 -18.24 -15.16 -7.79
CA ASN A 142 -18.80 -15.38 -9.13
C ASN A 142 -20.23 -15.94 -9.10
N GLY A 143 -20.82 -16.11 -7.91
CA GLY A 143 -22.15 -16.67 -7.73
C GLY A 143 -22.21 -18.22 -7.80
N ASN A 144 -21.09 -18.92 -7.81
CA ASN A 144 -21.05 -20.38 -7.84
C ASN A 144 -21.06 -20.98 -6.44
N THR A 145 -21.78 -22.08 -6.26
CA THR A 145 -21.77 -22.82 -5.00
C THR A 145 -20.49 -23.64 -4.87
N GLN A 146 -19.67 -23.32 -3.89
CA GLN A 146 -18.43 -24.01 -3.56
C GLN A 146 -18.62 -24.89 -2.32
N LYS A 147 -17.90 -26.02 -2.28
CA LYS A 147 -17.78 -26.87 -1.08
C LYS A 147 -16.43 -26.62 -0.44
N ALA A 148 -16.43 -26.34 0.84
CA ALA A 148 -15.23 -26.07 1.61
C ALA A 148 -15.24 -26.82 2.95
N LYS A 149 -14.07 -26.84 3.57
CA LYS A 149 -13.87 -27.46 4.87
C LYS A 149 -13.20 -26.47 5.82
N PHE A 150 -13.91 -26.10 6.88
CA PHE A 150 -13.33 -25.35 7.98
C PHE A 150 -12.52 -26.29 8.89
N THR A 151 -11.36 -25.84 9.36
CA THR A 151 -10.60 -26.49 10.44
C THR A 151 -9.82 -25.43 11.22
N ILE A 152 -9.97 -25.45 12.56
CA ILE A 152 -9.26 -24.52 13.44
C ILE A 152 -7.73 -24.59 13.29
N ARG A 153 -7.22 -25.73 12.82
CA ARG A 153 -5.78 -25.95 12.65
C ARG A 153 -5.14 -25.02 11.63
N ASN A 154 -5.90 -24.56 10.64
CA ASN A 154 -5.40 -23.63 9.63
C ASN A 154 -5.09 -22.24 10.21
N TYR A 155 -5.59 -21.97 11.39
CA TYR A 155 -5.44 -20.69 12.12
C TYR A 155 -4.46 -20.78 13.29
N LEU A 156 -3.74 -21.91 13.45
CA LEU A 156 -2.80 -22.14 14.53
C LEU A 156 -1.36 -22.16 14.02
N ALA A 157 -0.51 -21.34 14.63
CA ALA A 157 0.93 -21.29 14.38
C ALA A 157 1.69 -22.08 15.43
N GLY A 158 2.42 -23.12 15.02
CA GLY A 158 3.24 -23.93 15.93
C GLY A 158 4.32 -23.11 16.61
N GLY A 159 4.47 -23.31 17.92
CA GLY A 159 5.41 -22.54 18.75
C GLY A 159 4.95 -21.13 19.12
N PHE A 160 3.86 -20.63 18.53
CA PHE A 160 3.38 -19.25 18.73
C PHE A 160 1.95 -19.16 19.25
N SER A 161 1.06 -20.05 18.81
CA SER A 161 -0.38 -19.96 19.14
C SER A 161 -0.71 -20.70 20.42
N ASN A 162 -1.63 -20.10 21.19
CA ASN A 162 -2.39 -20.77 22.25
C ASN A 162 -3.85 -20.80 21.83
N ILE A 163 -4.50 -21.96 21.97
CA ILE A 163 -5.94 -22.09 21.83
C ILE A 163 -6.59 -22.11 23.20
N HIS A 164 -7.61 -21.31 23.37
CA HIS A 164 -8.33 -21.09 24.62
C HIS A 164 -9.75 -21.65 24.49
N PHE A 165 -10.22 -22.32 25.54
CA PHE A 165 -11.59 -22.76 25.68
C PHE A 165 -12.16 -22.16 26.96
N LYS A 166 -13.07 -21.21 26.86
CA LYS A 166 -13.70 -20.54 27.98
C LYS A 166 -15.20 -20.83 28.01
N LYS A 167 -15.68 -21.45 29.09
CA LYS A 167 -17.10 -21.75 29.24
C LYS A 167 -17.88 -20.46 29.54
N SER A 168 -18.85 -20.15 28.69
CA SER A 168 -19.75 -19.00 28.84
C SER A 168 -20.97 -19.36 29.66
N ASN A 169 -21.70 -18.36 30.13
CA ASN A 169 -22.91 -18.53 30.96
C ASN A 169 -24.03 -19.29 30.26
N ASP A 170 -24.05 -19.33 28.94
CA ASP A 170 -25.00 -20.06 28.10
C ASP A 170 -24.62 -21.54 27.91
N GLY A 171 -23.51 -21.98 28.52
CA GLY A 171 -23.02 -23.37 28.42
C GLY A 171 -22.19 -23.66 27.17
N VAL A 172 -21.99 -22.67 26.30
CA VAL A 172 -21.16 -22.76 25.10
C VAL A 172 -19.69 -22.47 25.46
N TYR A 173 -18.76 -23.13 24.79
CA TYR A 173 -17.33 -22.85 24.96
C TYR A 173 -16.85 -21.88 23.89
N ASP A 174 -16.49 -20.68 24.27
CA ASP A 174 -15.83 -19.71 23.39
C ASP A 174 -14.42 -20.20 23.10
N VAL A 175 -14.12 -20.36 21.82
CA VAL A 175 -12.80 -20.77 21.34
C VAL A 175 -12.10 -19.57 20.74
N THR A 176 -10.99 -19.17 21.35
CA THR A 176 -10.17 -18.06 20.89
C THR A 176 -8.70 -18.47 20.71
N ILE A 177 -8.02 -17.80 19.81
CA ILE A 177 -6.59 -18.00 19.55
C ILE A 177 -5.86 -16.73 19.98
N THR A 178 -4.80 -16.89 20.76
CA THR A 178 -3.85 -15.84 21.08
C THR A 178 -2.47 -16.25 20.59
N ASN A 179 -1.66 -15.29 20.18
CA ASN A 179 -0.32 -15.53 19.70
C ASN A 179 0.68 -14.84 20.63
N THR A 180 1.74 -15.55 21.02
CA THR A 180 2.82 -14.99 21.83
C THR A 180 3.73 -14.16 20.94
N GLN A 181 4.01 -12.92 21.33
CA GLN A 181 4.99 -12.06 20.65
C GLN A 181 6.45 -12.44 21.00
N GLU A 182 6.64 -13.36 21.93
CA GLU A 182 7.98 -13.77 22.31
C GLU A 182 8.62 -14.61 21.21
N ALA A 183 9.44 -13.88 20.48
CA ALA A 183 10.75 -14.24 20.19
C ALA A 183 11.18 -15.39 19.33
N TYR A 184 11.14 -15.31 18.15
CA TYR A 184 12.21 -15.75 17.25
C TYR A 184 12.31 -14.74 16.10
N TYR A 185 12.34 -13.45 16.43
CA TYR A 185 12.76 -12.43 15.48
C TYR A 185 14.28 -12.49 15.37
N ASP A 186 14.79 -13.13 14.35
CA ASP A 186 16.08 -12.77 13.80
C ASP A 186 15.82 -11.47 13.01
N GLU A 187 16.48 -10.37 13.37
CA GLU A 187 16.35 -9.04 12.70
C GLU A 187 16.68 -9.09 11.19
N LYS A 188 17.14 -10.24 10.70
CA LYS A 188 17.49 -10.49 9.30
C LYS A 188 16.41 -11.18 8.47
N ASP A 189 15.33 -11.66 9.09
CA ASP A 189 14.25 -12.29 8.35
C ASP A 189 13.28 -11.21 7.80
N PRO A 190 12.96 -11.20 6.51
CA PRO A 190 11.97 -10.29 5.97
C PRO A 190 10.62 -10.55 6.62
N ILE A 191 10.07 -9.53 7.29
CA ILE A 191 8.73 -9.57 7.88
C ILE A 191 7.72 -9.53 6.73
N PHE A 192 6.81 -10.49 6.69
CA PHE A 192 5.70 -10.42 5.76
C PHE A 192 4.77 -9.26 6.17
N ASP A 193 4.49 -8.36 5.25
CA ASP A 193 3.64 -7.21 5.49
C ASP A 193 2.16 -7.66 5.55
N THR A 194 1.63 -7.76 6.77
CA THR A 194 0.24 -8.14 6.99
C THR A 194 -0.74 -7.11 6.44
N ASP A 195 -0.34 -5.84 6.42
CA ASP A 195 -1.13 -4.76 5.85
C ASP A 195 -1.26 -4.92 4.33
N GLU A 196 -0.23 -5.45 3.68
CA GLU A 196 -0.25 -5.75 2.24
C GLU A 196 -1.24 -6.87 1.88
N LEU A 197 -1.36 -7.89 2.74
CA LEU A 197 -2.37 -8.95 2.59
C LEU A 197 -3.79 -8.42 2.80
N GLU A 198 -4.00 -7.65 3.86
CA GLU A 198 -5.30 -7.04 4.14
C GLU A 198 -5.71 -6.11 3.01
N PHE A 199 -4.76 -5.38 2.46
CA PHE A 199 -4.96 -4.52 1.30
C PHE A 199 -5.30 -5.29 0.02
N THR A 200 -4.53 -6.31 -0.32
CA THR A 200 -4.79 -7.13 -1.50
C THR A 200 -6.21 -7.70 -1.45
N ASN A 201 -6.67 -8.14 -0.28
CA ASN A 201 -8.05 -8.55 -0.08
C ASN A 201 -9.04 -7.41 -0.29
N ARG A 202 -8.83 -6.25 0.33
CA ARG A 202 -9.72 -5.10 0.15
C ARG A 202 -9.77 -4.61 -1.30
N ILE A 203 -8.65 -4.66 -2.04
CA ILE A 203 -8.61 -4.28 -3.46
C ILE A 203 -9.29 -5.32 -4.34
N THR A 204 -9.12 -6.62 -4.07
CA THR A 204 -9.76 -7.68 -4.86
C THR A 204 -11.26 -7.75 -4.61
N GLU A 205 -11.70 -7.52 -3.38
CA GLU A 205 -13.11 -7.52 -2.99
C GLU A 205 -13.89 -6.29 -3.44
N THR A 206 -13.24 -5.14 -3.46
CA THR A 206 -13.90 -3.86 -3.75
C THR A 206 -13.44 -3.37 -5.08
N ASN A 207 -13.39 -3.74 -6.17
CA ASN A 207 -13.18 -3.05 -7.47
C ASN A 207 -12.90 -1.54 -7.28
N THR A 208 -11.93 -1.22 -6.37
CA THR A 208 -11.77 0.13 -5.86
C THR A 208 -11.31 1.06 -6.97
N PRO A 209 -11.92 2.25 -7.10
CA PRO A 209 -11.53 3.25 -8.09
C PRO A 209 -10.08 3.75 -7.90
N TYR A 210 -9.41 3.34 -6.81
CA TYR A 210 -8.06 3.77 -6.45
C TYR A 210 -6.94 2.85 -6.94
N ARG A 211 -7.24 1.64 -7.43
CA ARG A 211 -6.21 0.68 -7.85
C ARG A 211 -5.14 1.26 -8.79
N PRO A 212 -5.49 2.07 -9.81
CA PRO A 212 -4.48 2.71 -10.65
C PRO A 212 -3.58 3.67 -9.89
N TYR A 213 -4.14 4.36 -8.88
CA TYR A 213 -3.38 5.35 -8.10
C TYR A 213 -2.35 4.67 -7.19
N PHE A 214 -2.73 3.59 -6.49
CA PHE A 214 -1.80 2.89 -5.58
C PHE A 214 -0.56 2.37 -6.30
N THR A 215 -0.74 1.62 -7.37
CA THR A 215 0.37 1.09 -8.15
C THR A 215 1.28 2.21 -8.68
N THR A 216 0.67 3.32 -9.11
CA THR A 216 1.39 4.48 -9.63
C THR A 216 2.15 5.21 -8.52
N ILE A 217 1.52 5.48 -7.36
CA ILE A 217 2.13 6.13 -6.19
C ILE A 217 3.32 5.31 -5.67
N ARG A 218 3.16 3.99 -5.57
CA ARG A 218 4.23 3.08 -5.12
C ARG A 218 5.38 3.02 -6.11
N THR A 219 5.11 3.19 -7.40
CA THR A 219 6.17 3.32 -8.41
C THR A 219 6.92 4.64 -8.24
N LYS A 220 6.19 5.74 -8.07
CA LYS A 220 6.78 7.06 -7.88
C LYS A 220 5.78 7.99 -7.16
N PRO A 221 6.11 8.54 -5.97
CA PRO A 221 5.19 9.34 -5.17
C PRO A 221 5.09 10.80 -5.66
N PHE A 222 5.16 11.00 -6.97
CA PHE A 222 4.89 12.27 -7.64
C PHE A 222 4.00 12.04 -8.87
N LEU A 223 2.74 12.45 -8.77
CA LEU A 223 1.71 12.26 -9.79
C LEU A 223 1.25 13.59 -10.35
N LEU A 224 0.85 13.56 -11.63
CA LEU A 224 0.07 14.62 -12.27
C LEU A 224 -1.31 14.05 -12.62
N LEU A 225 -2.36 14.63 -12.05
CA LEU A 225 -3.74 14.34 -12.42
C LEU A 225 -4.21 15.38 -13.41
N ALA A 226 -4.33 15.00 -14.66
CA ALA A 226 -4.65 15.89 -15.75
C ALA A 226 -6.03 15.58 -16.36
N GLY A 227 -6.75 16.57 -16.79
CA GLY A 227 -8.08 16.43 -17.40
C GLY A 227 -8.84 17.75 -17.40
N ILE A 228 -10.06 17.72 -17.94
CA ILE A 228 -10.94 18.89 -17.96
C ILE A 228 -11.33 19.32 -16.54
N SER A 229 -11.71 20.58 -16.37
CA SER A 229 -12.16 21.10 -15.08
C SER A 229 -13.40 20.32 -14.58
N GLY A 230 -13.51 20.12 -13.26
CA GLY A 230 -14.67 19.44 -12.66
C GLY A 230 -14.63 17.91 -12.64
N THR A 231 -13.58 17.24 -13.12
CA THR A 231 -13.46 15.76 -13.08
C THR A 231 -13.08 15.18 -11.71
N GLY A 232 -13.02 16.00 -10.66
CA GLY A 232 -12.75 15.53 -9.29
C GLY A 232 -11.28 15.29 -8.95
N LYS A 233 -10.33 15.87 -9.70
CA LYS A 233 -8.87 15.71 -9.50
C LYS A 233 -8.43 15.97 -8.05
N SER A 234 -8.70 17.14 -7.51
CA SER A 234 -8.30 17.49 -6.12
C SER A 234 -9.12 16.71 -5.09
N ARG A 235 -10.36 16.33 -5.43
CA ARG A 235 -11.25 15.55 -4.56
C ARG A 235 -10.70 14.16 -4.28
N ILE A 236 -10.19 13.43 -5.30
CA ILE A 236 -9.67 12.08 -5.12
C ILE A 236 -8.42 12.06 -4.24
N VAL A 237 -7.57 13.10 -4.32
CA VAL A 237 -6.42 13.24 -3.43
C VAL A 237 -6.85 13.39 -1.97
N LYS A 238 -7.86 14.23 -1.74
CA LYS A 238 -8.43 14.45 -0.42
C LYS A 238 -9.12 13.20 0.13
N ASP A 239 -9.80 12.44 -0.73
CA ASP A 239 -10.45 11.19 -0.34
C ASP A 239 -9.42 10.12 0.07
N MET A 240 -8.34 9.93 -0.68
CA MET A 240 -7.23 9.06 -0.27
C MET A 240 -6.66 9.44 1.11
N ALA A 241 -6.56 10.74 1.39
CA ALA A 241 -6.12 11.20 2.69
C ALA A 241 -7.13 10.87 3.81
N PHE A 242 -8.44 11.02 3.57
CA PHE A 242 -9.47 10.60 4.53
C PHE A 242 -9.43 9.11 4.82
N GLN A 243 -9.19 8.28 3.79
CA GLN A 243 -9.14 6.82 3.93
C GLN A 243 -7.95 6.33 4.74
N THR A 244 -6.86 7.10 4.75
CA THR A 244 -5.61 6.74 5.42
C THR A 244 -5.39 7.47 6.75
N CYS A 245 -6.26 8.43 7.10
CA CYS A 245 -6.11 9.23 8.31
C CYS A 245 -6.53 8.44 9.55
N PRO A 246 -5.60 8.08 10.45
CA PRO A 246 -5.93 7.33 11.67
C PRO A 246 -6.68 8.20 12.66
N ASN A 247 -7.33 7.58 13.65
CA ASN A 247 -8.01 8.27 14.74
C ASN A 247 -7.01 8.72 15.82
N VAL A 248 -6.13 9.67 15.45
CA VAL A 248 -5.12 10.26 16.33
C VAL A 248 -5.43 11.75 16.47
N GLY A 249 -5.38 12.29 17.69
CA GLY A 249 -5.89 13.61 18.05
C GLY A 249 -5.65 14.72 17.04
N ASP A 250 -4.40 15.03 16.71
CA ASP A 250 -4.03 16.15 15.83
C ASP A 250 -4.32 15.91 14.34
N LEU A 251 -4.59 14.67 13.94
CA LEU A 251 -4.87 14.32 12.55
C LEU A 251 -6.36 14.32 12.22
N ARG A 252 -7.23 14.12 13.22
CA ARG A 252 -8.71 14.17 13.07
C ARG A 252 -9.36 15.38 13.71
N SER A 253 -8.61 16.45 13.94
CA SER A 253 -9.13 17.66 14.60
C SER A 253 -10.15 18.44 13.76
N ASP A 254 -10.14 18.26 12.43
CA ASP A 254 -11.00 18.94 11.47
C ASP A 254 -11.74 17.93 10.59
N ASN A 255 -13.09 17.95 10.64
CA ASN A 255 -13.93 17.11 9.80
C ASN A 255 -13.95 17.54 8.32
N VAL A 256 -13.50 18.75 8.01
CA VAL A 256 -13.48 19.29 6.64
C VAL A 256 -12.23 18.83 5.88
N SER A 257 -11.10 18.64 6.59
CA SER A 257 -9.82 18.26 5.98
C SER A 257 -9.00 17.40 6.93
N PRO A 258 -8.56 16.21 6.52
CA PRO A 258 -7.74 15.35 7.36
C PRO A 258 -6.34 15.94 7.56
N GLY A 259 -5.74 15.67 8.71
CA GLY A 259 -4.45 16.25 9.12
C GLY A 259 -3.25 15.77 8.29
N ASN A 260 -3.41 14.69 7.51
CA ASN A 260 -2.44 14.17 6.55
C ASN A 260 -2.68 14.67 5.10
N TYR A 261 -3.45 15.75 4.93
CA TYR A 261 -3.71 16.41 3.64
C TYR A 261 -3.31 17.87 3.66
N CYS A 262 -2.61 18.31 2.64
CA CYS A 262 -2.24 19.71 2.43
C CYS A 262 -2.59 20.17 1.02
N LEU A 263 -3.57 21.07 0.92
CA LEU A 263 -3.85 21.78 -0.33
C LEU A 263 -2.91 22.98 -0.45
N VAL A 264 -2.17 23.03 -1.54
CA VAL A 264 -1.30 24.15 -1.92
C VAL A 264 -1.83 24.73 -3.23
N GLU A 265 -2.47 25.88 -3.14
CA GLU A 265 -2.98 26.61 -4.30
C GLU A 265 -1.83 27.35 -4.99
N VAL A 266 -1.49 26.94 -6.21
CA VAL A 266 -0.45 27.59 -7.01
C VAL A 266 -0.97 28.92 -7.52
N LYS A 267 -0.14 29.96 -7.47
CA LYS A 267 -0.52 31.31 -7.92
C LYS A 267 0.26 31.70 -9.18
N PRO A 268 -0.33 32.46 -10.10
CA PRO A 268 0.31 32.84 -11.37
C PRO A 268 1.60 33.65 -11.22
N ASN A 269 1.81 34.25 -10.06
CA ASN A 269 3.00 35.07 -9.76
C ASN A 269 4.18 34.30 -9.14
N TRP A 270 4.09 32.97 -9.08
CA TRP A 270 5.20 32.14 -8.56
C TRP A 270 6.33 32.02 -9.58
N HIS A 271 7.53 32.42 -9.22
CA HIS A 271 8.68 32.45 -10.11
C HIS A 271 9.91 31.69 -9.59
N ASP A 272 9.93 31.34 -8.32
CA ASP A 272 11.02 30.59 -7.69
C ASP A 272 10.50 29.70 -6.55
N SER A 273 11.38 28.89 -5.95
CA SER A 273 11.03 27.93 -4.90
C SER A 273 10.72 28.56 -3.54
N THR A 274 10.98 29.85 -3.35
CA THR A 274 10.76 30.52 -2.06
C THR A 274 9.29 30.53 -1.64
N GLU A 275 8.38 30.55 -2.60
CA GLU A 275 6.94 30.47 -2.36
C GLU A 275 6.52 29.11 -1.77
N LEU A 276 7.27 28.05 -2.08
CA LEU A 276 7.01 26.70 -1.60
C LEU A 276 7.87 26.34 -0.39
N LEU A 277 9.18 26.60 -0.46
CA LEU A 277 10.14 26.20 0.55
C LEU A 277 10.39 27.25 1.63
N GLY A 278 10.04 28.51 1.38
CA GLY A 278 10.37 29.62 2.27
C GLY A 278 11.74 30.22 1.98
N TYR A 279 12.14 31.19 2.77
CA TYR A 279 13.40 31.93 2.57
C TYR A 279 13.92 32.58 3.85
N ASP A 280 15.22 32.89 3.86
CA ASP A 280 15.89 33.65 4.92
C ASP A 280 15.61 35.17 4.73
N SER A 281 14.84 35.76 5.63
CA SER A 281 14.40 37.13 5.55
C SER A 281 15.34 38.04 6.32
N VAL A 282 16.04 38.94 5.61
CA VAL A 282 16.89 39.97 6.22
C VAL A 282 16.07 40.97 7.05
N ILE A 283 14.82 41.21 6.68
CA ILE A 283 13.94 42.17 7.34
C ILE A 283 13.43 41.64 8.68
N SER A 284 12.96 40.41 8.72
CA SER A 284 12.48 39.76 9.96
C SER A 284 13.61 39.18 10.81
N GLY A 285 14.80 39.00 10.24
CA GLY A 285 15.94 38.36 10.90
C GLY A 285 15.77 36.87 11.15
N GLY A 286 14.79 36.23 10.48
CA GLY A 286 14.47 34.83 10.61
C GLY A 286 14.16 34.15 9.28
N TYR A 287 13.94 32.85 9.32
CA TYR A 287 13.48 32.07 8.16
C TYR A 287 11.95 32.09 8.08
N ILE A 288 11.41 32.46 6.93
CA ILE A 288 9.96 32.44 6.69
C ILE A 288 9.55 31.03 6.31
N VAL A 289 8.79 30.36 7.17
CA VAL A 289 8.30 29.00 6.97
C VAL A 289 6.98 29.02 6.22
N THR A 290 6.87 28.17 5.20
CA THR A 290 5.62 28.01 4.43
C THR A 290 4.75 26.91 5.02
N LYS A 291 3.46 26.90 4.63
CA LYS A 291 2.53 25.81 4.95
C LYS A 291 3.07 24.44 4.46
N PHE A 292 3.70 24.41 3.30
CA PHE A 292 4.29 23.21 2.75
C PHE A 292 5.42 22.66 3.63
N VAL A 293 6.36 23.52 4.06
CA VAL A 293 7.46 23.12 4.94
C VAL A 293 6.94 22.60 6.29
N LYS A 294 5.98 23.28 6.92
CA LYS A 294 5.32 22.79 8.14
C LYS A 294 4.71 21.41 7.95
N PHE A 295 4.08 21.20 6.80
CA PHE A 295 3.47 19.91 6.47
C PHE A 295 4.50 18.79 6.27
N LEU A 296 5.67 19.09 5.66
CA LEU A 296 6.76 18.12 5.56
C LEU A 296 7.29 17.70 6.94
N VAL A 297 7.44 18.65 7.85
CA VAL A 297 7.87 18.35 9.23
C VAL A 297 6.80 17.56 9.99
N LYS A 298 5.52 17.87 9.78
CA LYS A 298 4.42 17.07 10.32
C LYS A 298 4.42 15.62 9.79
N ALA A 299 4.79 15.41 8.52
CA ALA A 299 4.96 14.08 7.95
C ALA A 299 6.10 13.30 8.63
N MET A 300 7.22 13.98 8.96
CA MET A 300 8.32 13.34 9.71
C MET A 300 7.92 12.91 11.13
N LEU A 301 6.99 13.64 11.77
CA LEU A 301 6.43 13.26 13.07
C LEU A 301 5.53 12.04 13.02
N ASN A 302 4.95 11.74 11.84
CA ASN A 302 3.97 10.68 11.63
C ASN A 302 4.40 9.82 10.44
N ASP A 303 5.59 9.24 10.53
CA ASP A 303 6.28 8.58 9.41
C ASP A 303 5.68 7.21 9.01
N ASP A 304 4.77 6.69 9.79
CA ASP A 304 3.93 5.52 9.58
C ASP A 304 2.58 5.80 8.89
N ILE A 305 2.32 7.07 8.52
CA ILE A 305 1.07 7.52 7.90
C ILE A 305 1.39 8.18 6.55
N PRO A 306 0.65 7.88 5.46
CA PRO A 306 0.87 8.58 4.19
C PRO A 306 0.37 10.03 4.28
N PHE A 307 1.18 10.96 3.81
CA PHE A 307 0.91 12.39 3.78
C PHE A 307 0.75 12.87 2.34
N PHE A 308 -0.39 13.49 2.03
CA PHE A 308 -0.74 13.91 0.67
C PHE A 308 -0.66 15.43 0.52
N VAL A 309 0.20 15.88 -0.37
CA VAL A 309 0.21 17.27 -0.85
C VAL A 309 -0.52 17.32 -2.18
N CYS A 310 -1.52 18.16 -2.27
CA CYS A 310 -2.20 18.50 -3.52
C CYS A 310 -1.74 19.90 -3.97
N LEU A 311 -0.93 19.95 -5.05
CA LEU A 311 -0.59 21.20 -5.73
C LEU A 311 -1.73 21.49 -6.72
N ASP A 312 -2.64 22.35 -6.31
CA ASP A 312 -3.84 22.63 -7.11
C ASP A 312 -3.54 23.61 -8.23
N GLU A 313 -4.01 23.27 -9.42
CA GLU A 313 -3.74 24.04 -10.64
C GLU A 313 -2.23 24.27 -10.85
N MET A 314 -1.47 23.19 -10.77
CA MET A 314 0.00 23.22 -10.73
C MET A 314 0.63 24.00 -11.91
N ASN A 315 -0.06 24.05 -13.06
CA ASN A 315 0.39 24.74 -14.26
C ASN A 315 -0.04 26.23 -14.37
N LEU A 316 -0.61 26.83 -13.34
CA LEU A 316 -0.86 28.28 -13.30
C LEU A 316 0.44 29.11 -13.30
N ALA A 317 1.53 28.55 -12.80
CA ALA A 317 2.88 29.13 -12.87
C ALA A 317 3.85 28.16 -13.54
N PRO A 318 5.01 28.63 -14.05
CA PRO A 318 6.03 27.74 -14.62
C PRO A 318 6.59 26.77 -13.59
N VAL A 319 6.18 25.50 -13.66
CA VAL A 319 6.52 24.45 -12.68
C VAL A 319 8.02 24.26 -12.55
N GLU A 320 8.74 24.31 -13.67
CA GLU A 320 10.21 24.20 -13.71
C GLU A 320 10.95 25.35 -13.00
N GLN A 321 10.26 26.38 -12.57
CA GLN A 321 10.84 27.48 -11.77
C GLN A 321 10.56 27.29 -10.30
N TYR A 322 9.30 27.32 -9.87
CA TYR A 322 8.97 27.27 -8.45
C TYR A 322 9.13 25.88 -7.82
N PHE A 323 9.13 24.81 -8.62
CA PHE A 323 9.23 23.43 -8.16
C PHE A 323 10.58 22.77 -8.50
N ALA A 324 11.54 23.52 -9.04
CA ALA A 324 12.82 23.03 -9.55
C ALA A 324 13.63 22.26 -8.51
N GLU A 325 13.77 22.79 -7.30
CA GLU A 325 14.54 22.17 -6.21
C GLU A 325 13.89 20.86 -5.77
N PHE A 326 12.58 20.84 -5.59
CA PHE A 326 11.87 19.60 -5.27
C PHE A 326 12.07 18.51 -6.33
N LEU A 327 11.94 18.89 -7.61
CA LEU A 327 12.17 17.97 -8.73
C LEU A 327 13.61 17.44 -8.76
N SER A 328 14.59 18.26 -8.40
CA SER A 328 15.99 17.86 -8.33
C SER A 328 16.21 16.86 -7.19
N VAL A 329 15.72 17.19 -5.99
CA VAL A 329 15.87 16.35 -4.81
C VAL A 329 15.08 15.04 -4.94
N LEU A 330 13.93 15.03 -5.62
CA LEU A 330 13.18 13.82 -5.91
C LEU A 330 14.00 12.78 -6.69
N GLU A 331 14.89 13.23 -7.58
CA GLU A 331 15.78 12.36 -8.36
C GLU A 331 16.97 11.82 -7.54
N SER A 332 17.31 12.45 -6.42
CA SER A 332 18.37 11.99 -5.51
C SER A 332 17.93 10.88 -4.58
N ARG A 333 16.64 10.48 -4.63
CA ARG A 333 16.12 9.42 -3.77
C ARG A 333 16.89 8.12 -3.95
N LYS A 334 17.22 7.50 -2.82
CA LYS A 334 17.93 6.22 -2.77
C LYS A 334 17.43 5.41 -1.57
N LYS A 335 17.58 4.10 -1.64
CA LYS A 335 17.32 3.21 -0.50
C LYS A 335 18.63 2.98 0.25
N GLU A 336 18.66 3.30 1.53
CA GLU A 336 19.74 3.05 2.48
C GLU A 336 19.23 2.10 3.57
N GLY A 337 19.65 0.84 3.53
CA GLY A 337 19.03 -0.21 4.35
C GLY A 337 17.57 -0.42 3.93
N GLU A 338 16.65 -0.29 4.87
CA GLU A 338 15.20 -0.38 4.61
C GLU A 338 14.55 1.00 4.40
N GLU A 339 15.28 2.09 4.58
CA GLU A 339 14.71 3.43 4.46
C GLU A 339 15.00 4.06 3.09
N ILE A 340 14.01 4.80 2.56
CA ILE A 340 14.18 5.64 1.38
C ILE A 340 14.48 7.05 1.86
N THR A 341 15.63 7.57 1.43
CA THR A 341 16.11 8.92 1.76
C THR A 341 16.40 9.74 0.49
N SER A 342 16.67 11.03 0.65
CA SER A 342 17.02 11.97 -0.43
C SER A 342 18.11 12.95 0.01
N GLU A 343 18.59 13.77 -0.90
CA GLU A 343 19.29 15.01 -0.53
C GLU A 343 18.34 15.97 0.20
N ALA A 344 18.91 17.01 0.82
CA ALA A 344 18.14 18.00 1.55
C ALA A 344 17.46 19.02 0.61
N LEU A 345 16.17 19.28 0.84
CA LEU A 345 15.42 20.40 0.24
C LEU A 345 15.81 21.74 0.87
N ILE A 346 16.03 21.73 2.18
CA ILE A 346 16.50 22.90 2.95
C ILE A 346 17.73 22.45 3.73
N ASP A 347 18.83 23.19 3.56
CA ASP A 347 20.12 22.86 4.17
C ASP A 347 20.07 22.90 5.70
N ALA A 348 20.83 22.02 6.35
CA ALA A 348 20.94 21.91 7.80
C ALA A 348 21.40 23.20 8.49
N SER A 349 22.17 24.04 7.79
CA SER A 349 22.65 25.33 8.33
C SER A 349 21.52 26.29 8.63
N VAL A 350 20.41 26.24 7.91
CA VAL A 350 19.20 27.05 8.15
C VAL A 350 18.62 26.75 9.53
N PHE A 351 18.48 25.46 9.87
CA PHE A 351 17.93 25.02 11.15
C PHE A 351 18.87 25.34 12.32
N LYS A 352 20.20 25.29 12.11
CA LYS A 352 21.19 25.69 13.11
C LYS A 352 21.18 27.20 13.35
N LYS A 353 21.06 27.97 12.26
CA LYS A 353 21.12 29.44 12.34
C LYS A 353 19.91 30.07 13.05
N HIS A 354 18.72 29.47 12.83
CA HIS A 354 17.46 30.01 13.31
C HIS A 354 16.78 29.12 14.36
N GLU A 355 17.54 28.35 15.12
CA GLU A 355 17.08 27.28 15.98
C GLU A 355 15.86 27.65 16.85
N ALA A 356 15.97 28.68 17.67
CA ALA A 356 14.90 29.06 18.61
C ALA A 356 13.60 29.47 17.92
N THR A 357 13.68 30.20 16.83
CA THR A 357 12.50 30.70 16.10
C THR A 357 11.87 29.61 15.24
N LEU A 358 12.70 28.79 14.57
CA LEU A 358 12.20 27.71 13.71
C LEU A 358 11.58 26.57 14.51
N PHE A 359 12.15 26.18 15.66
CA PHE A 359 11.52 25.17 16.50
C PHE A 359 10.10 25.59 16.90
N ALA A 360 9.97 26.82 17.43
CA ALA A 360 8.68 27.35 17.86
C ALA A 360 7.66 27.38 16.69
N GLU A 361 8.09 27.85 15.53
CA GLU A 361 7.21 28.02 14.37
C GLU A 361 6.82 26.69 13.71
N LEU A 362 7.73 25.71 13.66
CA LEU A 362 7.49 24.41 13.04
C LEU A 362 6.55 23.53 13.87
N PHE A 363 6.61 23.65 15.20
CA PHE A 363 5.84 22.80 16.10
C PHE A 363 4.72 23.56 16.84
N ASP A 364 4.45 24.80 16.46
CA ASP A 364 3.44 25.68 17.05
C ASP A 364 3.58 25.77 18.59
N LYS A 365 4.83 25.94 19.07
CA LYS A 365 5.17 26.05 20.49
C LYS A 365 5.46 27.50 20.85
N GLU A 366 5.05 27.91 22.06
CA GLU A 366 5.47 29.19 22.62
C GLU A 366 6.87 29.02 23.20
N VAL A 367 7.82 29.84 22.71
CA VAL A 367 9.13 29.98 23.35
C VAL A 367 8.99 30.98 24.46
N GLU A 368 9.07 30.56 25.71
CA GLU A 368 9.26 31.50 26.82
C GLU A 368 10.57 32.26 26.60
N LYS A 369 10.45 33.53 26.30
CA LYS A 369 11.61 34.46 26.22
C LYS A 369 12.18 34.59 27.62
N SER A 370 13.12 33.73 28.00
CA SER A 370 13.93 33.98 29.18
C SER A 370 14.76 35.24 28.91
N SER A 371 14.38 36.31 29.58
CA SER A 371 15.11 37.58 29.59
C SER A 371 16.42 37.37 30.33
N SER A 372 17.51 37.19 29.65
CA SER A 372 18.83 37.79 29.91
C SER A 372 19.96 37.08 29.14
N TYR A 373 20.65 37.86 28.33
CA TYR A 373 22.05 37.74 27.89
C TYR A 373 22.70 36.34 27.99
N GLY A 374 22.84 35.70 26.87
CA GLY A 374 23.68 34.53 26.68
C GLY A 374 23.05 33.60 25.64
N VAL A 375 23.85 33.06 24.76
CA VAL A 375 23.46 31.94 23.91
C VAL A 375 22.97 30.83 24.85
N ALA A 376 21.67 30.73 25.06
CA ALA A 376 21.07 29.65 25.82
C ALA A 376 21.40 28.37 25.09
N ASP A 377 21.98 27.41 25.80
CA ASP A 377 22.15 26.05 25.32
C ASP A 377 20.75 25.48 25.29
N LEU A 378 20.10 25.52 24.11
CA LEU A 378 18.70 25.17 23.90
C LEU A 378 18.42 23.69 24.17
N THR A 379 19.45 22.88 24.37
CA THR A 379 19.36 21.45 24.57
C THR A 379 18.64 21.03 25.85
N GLU A 380 18.65 21.82 26.91
CA GLU A 380 17.93 21.51 28.14
C GLU A 380 16.45 21.92 28.09
N ASP A 381 16.13 23.02 27.37
CA ASP A 381 14.75 23.55 27.35
C ASP A 381 13.79 22.80 26.42
N TYR A 382 14.28 22.11 25.38
CA TYR A 382 13.42 21.44 24.40
C TYR A 382 13.34 19.91 24.56
N ALA A 383 14.22 19.31 25.32
CA ALA A 383 14.25 17.83 25.50
C ALA A 383 12.92 17.24 26.02
N HIS A 384 12.10 18.05 26.69
CA HIS A 384 10.79 17.61 27.19
C HIS A 384 9.72 17.47 26.08
N TYR A 385 9.97 17.98 24.86
CA TYR A 385 9.03 17.84 23.73
C TYR A 385 9.17 16.49 22.99
N GLY A 386 10.06 15.59 23.45
CA GLY A 386 10.14 14.22 22.95
C GLY A 386 10.36 14.13 21.43
N LYS A 387 9.38 13.62 20.69
CA LYS A 387 9.50 13.37 19.24
C LYS A 387 9.73 14.63 18.39
N GLU A 388 9.16 15.78 18.78
CA GLU A 388 9.42 17.05 18.09
C GLU A 388 10.89 17.49 18.22
N TYR A 389 11.48 17.29 19.39
CA TYR A 389 12.89 17.56 19.60
C TYR A 389 13.78 16.63 18.78
N GLU A 390 13.49 15.33 18.74
CA GLU A 390 14.22 14.35 17.93
C GLU A 390 14.18 14.71 16.43
N VAL A 391 13.01 15.07 15.91
CA VAL A 391 12.85 15.52 14.53
C VAL A 391 13.64 16.80 14.28
N TYR A 392 13.62 17.75 15.21
CA TYR A 392 14.37 18.99 15.04
C TYR A 392 15.89 18.78 15.07
N GLU A 393 16.40 17.94 15.96
CA GLU A 393 17.82 17.52 15.95
C GLU A 393 18.21 16.90 14.62
N ARG A 394 17.35 16.06 14.06
CA ARG A 394 17.57 15.49 12.72
C ARG A 394 17.63 16.58 11.64
N LEU A 395 16.75 17.59 11.69
CA LEU A 395 16.79 18.74 10.79
C LEU A 395 18.10 19.54 10.91
N LYS A 396 18.63 19.72 12.11
CA LYS A 396 19.93 20.38 12.32
C LYS A 396 21.11 19.58 11.77
N HIS A 397 21.03 18.27 11.73
CA HIS A 397 22.11 17.41 11.24
C HIS A 397 22.05 17.14 9.75
N GLU A 398 20.86 16.86 9.22
CA GLU A 398 20.66 16.35 7.86
C GLU A 398 19.96 17.36 6.92
N GLY A 399 19.42 18.45 7.46
CA GLY A 399 18.50 19.32 6.73
C GLY A 399 17.11 18.71 6.58
N LEU A 400 16.20 19.42 5.92
CA LEU A 400 14.89 18.91 5.59
C LEU A 400 14.98 18.11 4.29
N ARG A 401 14.89 16.81 4.39
CA ARG A 401 14.80 15.86 3.26
C ARG A 401 13.34 15.60 2.89
N ILE A 402 13.09 14.98 1.74
CA ILE A 402 11.74 14.51 1.39
C ILE A 402 11.36 13.37 2.36
N PRO A 403 10.30 13.55 3.17
CA PRO A 403 9.83 12.48 4.05
C PRO A 403 9.46 11.22 3.26
N LYS A 404 9.80 10.03 3.79
CA LYS A 404 9.54 8.74 3.12
C LYS A 404 8.05 8.49 2.84
N ASN A 405 7.18 9.10 3.64
CA ASN A 405 5.73 8.97 3.60
C ASN A 405 5.02 10.12 2.86
N LEU A 406 5.77 10.98 2.16
CA LEU A 406 5.22 12.08 1.39
C LEU A 406 4.81 11.64 -0.01
N ILE A 407 3.59 11.98 -0.39
CA ILE A 407 3.03 11.81 -1.72
C ILE A 407 2.64 13.18 -2.25
N VAL A 408 3.19 13.58 -3.39
CA VAL A 408 2.89 14.86 -4.03
C VAL A 408 2.06 14.62 -5.29
N ILE A 409 0.93 15.29 -5.39
CA ILE A 409 0.01 15.17 -6.52
C ILE A 409 -0.32 16.56 -7.04
N GLY A 410 0.04 16.84 -8.28
CA GLY A 410 -0.34 18.06 -8.98
C GLY A 410 -1.62 17.87 -9.77
N THR A 411 -2.59 18.78 -9.65
CA THR A 411 -3.76 18.82 -10.53
C THR A 411 -3.52 19.76 -11.69
N VAL A 412 -4.04 19.40 -12.86
CA VAL A 412 -3.82 20.13 -14.11
C VAL A 412 -5.14 20.25 -14.86
N ASN A 413 -5.57 21.48 -15.13
CA ASN A 413 -6.70 21.76 -16.00
C ASN A 413 -6.20 21.93 -17.44
N MET A 414 -6.73 21.10 -18.36
CA MET A 414 -6.30 21.07 -19.76
C MET A 414 -7.11 21.97 -20.69
N ASP A 415 -8.26 22.43 -20.22
CA ASP A 415 -9.21 23.30 -20.89
C ASP A 415 -8.90 24.80 -20.72
N GLU A 416 -7.88 25.14 -19.92
CA GLU A 416 -7.50 26.53 -19.65
C GLU A 416 -6.18 26.90 -20.36
N THR A 417 -6.03 28.19 -20.71
CA THR A 417 -4.80 28.75 -21.26
C THR A 417 -3.76 28.94 -20.15
N THR A 418 -3.16 27.86 -19.72
CA THR A 418 -2.14 27.81 -18.66
C THR A 418 -0.75 27.50 -19.24
N HIS A 419 0.27 27.47 -18.38
CA HIS A 419 1.61 27.09 -18.82
C HIS A 419 1.67 25.60 -19.22
N GLN A 420 2.27 25.33 -20.38
CA GLN A 420 2.59 23.95 -20.76
C GLN A 420 3.67 23.38 -19.86
N PHE A 421 3.58 22.10 -19.53
CA PHE A 421 4.64 21.44 -18.78
C PHE A 421 5.89 21.27 -19.63
N SER A 422 7.02 21.66 -19.04
CA SER A 422 8.30 21.25 -19.64
C SER A 422 8.47 19.74 -19.54
N ARG A 423 9.17 19.16 -20.51
CA ARG A 423 9.51 17.72 -20.50
C ARG A 423 10.21 17.30 -19.21
N LYS A 424 10.96 18.23 -18.57
CA LYS A 424 11.66 17.98 -17.30
C LYS A 424 10.71 17.63 -16.16
N VAL A 425 9.52 18.18 -16.14
CA VAL A 425 8.47 17.88 -15.14
C VAL A 425 7.81 16.56 -15.46
N ILE A 426 7.34 16.36 -16.69
CA ILE A 426 6.66 15.12 -17.13
C ILE A 426 7.57 13.90 -16.97
N ASP A 427 8.86 14.03 -17.28
CA ASP A 427 9.83 12.94 -17.09
C ASP A 427 9.99 12.52 -15.62
N ARG A 428 9.68 13.40 -14.67
CA ARG A 428 9.81 13.12 -13.23
C ARG A 428 8.50 12.74 -12.54
N ALA A 429 7.37 13.00 -13.16
CA ALA A 429 6.05 12.64 -12.66
C ALA A 429 5.52 11.36 -13.30
N MET A 430 4.54 10.75 -12.67
CA MET A 430 3.62 9.78 -13.28
C MET A 430 2.32 10.51 -13.59
N THR A 431 1.85 10.44 -14.82
CA THR A 431 0.67 11.20 -15.27
C THR A 431 -0.55 10.29 -15.38
N ILE A 432 -1.66 10.70 -14.79
CA ILE A 432 -2.96 10.00 -14.92
C ILE A 432 -3.95 10.97 -15.57
N GLU A 433 -4.49 10.56 -16.71
CA GLU A 433 -5.54 11.30 -17.39
C GLU A 433 -6.89 10.99 -16.75
N MET A 434 -7.57 12.00 -16.23
CA MET A 434 -8.88 11.90 -15.59
C MET A 434 -9.94 12.47 -16.50
N ASN A 435 -10.47 11.62 -17.38
CA ASN A 435 -11.59 11.97 -18.25
C ASN A 435 -12.88 11.33 -17.74
N ILE A 436 -14.02 11.96 -18.04
CA ILE A 436 -15.32 11.34 -17.83
C ILE A 436 -15.47 10.23 -18.87
N ALA A 437 -15.85 9.03 -18.44
CA ALA A 437 -16.11 7.93 -19.36
C ALA A 437 -17.24 8.31 -20.34
N GLU A 438 -17.14 7.78 -21.56
CA GLU A 438 -18.11 8.06 -22.61
C GLU A 438 -19.49 7.47 -22.27
N GLY A 439 -20.57 8.15 -22.68
CA GLY A 439 -21.94 7.67 -22.53
C GLY A 439 -22.70 8.29 -21.36
N GLU A 440 -23.89 7.76 -21.09
CA GLU A 440 -24.80 8.27 -20.05
C GLU A 440 -24.48 7.69 -18.64
N GLN A 441 -23.82 6.55 -18.57
CA GLN A 441 -23.62 5.80 -17.32
C GLN A 441 -22.90 6.61 -16.23
N PRO A 442 -21.81 7.37 -16.50
CA PRO A 442 -21.16 8.17 -15.47
C PRO A 442 -22.06 9.22 -14.83
N PHE A 443 -22.98 9.78 -15.61
CA PHE A 443 -23.95 10.78 -15.12
C PHE A 443 -25.06 10.12 -14.29
N ILE A 444 -25.43 8.87 -14.60
CA ILE A 444 -26.37 8.07 -13.81
C ILE A 444 -25.72 7.67 -12.48
N ASP A 445 -24.48 7.19 -12.52
CA ASP A 445 -23.72 6.75 -11.35
C ASP A 445 -23.48 7.90 -10.36
N PHE A 446 -23.42 9.15 -10.85
CA PHE A 446 -23.31 10.33 -10.00
C PHE A 446 -24.44 10.43 -8.96
N PHE A 447 -25.69 10.05 -9.33
CA PHE A 447 -26.82 10.08 -8.42
C PHE A 447 -26.83 8.91 -7.41
N ALA A 448 -26.11 7.83 -7.71
CA ALA A 448 -26.00 6.68 -6.83
C ALA A 448 -24.80 6.78 -5.88
N SER A 449 -23.83 7.66 -6.18
CA SER A 449 -22.62 7.81 -5.37
C SER A 449 -22.89 8.58 -4.08
N ASP A 450 -22.46 8.03 -2.95
CA ASP A 450 -22.31 8.79 -1.70
C ASP A 450 -21.17 9.78 -1.88
N SER A 451 -21.52 11.06 -2.06
CA SER A 451 -20.56 12.10 -2.41
C SER A 451 -19.86 12.73 -1.20
N GLU A 452 -20.13 12.27 0.01
CA GLU A 452 -19.55 12.85 1.21
C GLU A 452 -18.17 12.26 1.51
N LEU A 453 -17.16 13.13 1.70
CA LEU A 453 -15.85 12.75 2.18
C LEU A 453 -15.90 12.56 3.70
N LYS A 454 -15.48 11.40 4.18
CA LYS A 454 -15.53 11.05 5.60
C LYS A 454 -14.33 10.21 6.03
N TYR A 455 -14.03 10.26 7.31
CA TYR A 455 -13.06 9.34 7.91
C TYR A 455 -13.59 7.92 7.95
N TYR A 456 -12.70 6.98 7.75
CA TYR A 456 -13.00 5.55 7.86
C TYR A 456 -12.64 5.03 9.25
N ASP A 457 -13.43 4.08 9.77
CA ASP A 457 -13.20 3.50 11.09
C ASP A 457 -11.89 2.69 11.13
N ASN A 458 -11.58 2.02 10.02
CA ASN A 458 -10.33 1.29 9.82
C ASN A 458 -9.55 1.95 8.67
N PRO A 459 -8.69 2.93 8.98
CA PRO A 459 -7.90 3.60 7.96
C PRO A 459 -6.95 2.62 7.25
N LEU A 460 -6.73 2.87 5.96
CA LEU A 460 -5.78 2.09 5.18
C LEU A 460 -4.35 2.36 5.66
N SER A 461 -3.53 1.31 5.70
CA SER A 461 -2.14 1.41 6.12
C SER A 461 -1.29 2.22 5.15
N ALA A 462 -0.26 2.87 5.67
CA ALA A 462 0.76 3.58 4.91
C ALA A 462 1.50 2.70 3.91
N ASN A 463 1.75 1.45 4.28
CA ASN A 463 2.48 0.50 3.44
C ASN A 463 1.83 0.22 2.09
N LEU A 464 0.54 0.54 1.96
CA LEU A 464 -0.22 0.41 0.72
C LEU A 464 0.10 1.49 -0.30
N PHE A 465 0.51 2.66 0.18
CA PHE A 465 0.75 3.83 -0.63
C PHE A 465 2.25 4.10 -0.83
N LEU A 466 3.09 3.63 0.10
CA LEU A 466 4.49 4.02 0.13
C LEU A 466 5.36 3.12 -0.75
N PRO A 467 6.26 3.70 -1.55
CA PRO A 467 7.21 2.93 -2.34
C PRO A 467 8.18 2.18 -1.43
N LYS A 468 8.42 0.90 -1.74
CA LYS A 468 9.45 0.09 -1.07
C LYS A 468 10.79 0.11 -1.84
N ASN A 469 10.73 0.43 -3.11
CA ASN A 469 11.87 0.35 -4.02
C ASN A 469 12.02 1.65 -4.81
N VAL A 470 13.27 2.03 -5.09
CA VAL A 470 13.63 3.19 -5.91
C VAL A 470 14.19 2.76 -7.26
N THR A 471 14.77 1.56 -7.32
CA THR A 471 15.38 1.03 -8.53
C THR A 471 14.70 -0.24 -8.99
N ALA A 472 14.69 -0.45 -10.32
CA ALA A 472 14.20 -1.67 -10.94
C ALA A 472 14.88 -2.93 -10.39
N LYS A 473 16.18 -2.85 -10.08
CA LYS A 473 16.92 -3.97 -9.50
C LYS A 473 16.32 -4.38 -8.14
N GLN A 474 16.10 -3.41 -7.23
CA GLN A 474 15.51 -3.68 -5.92
C GLN A 474 14.12 -4.31 -6.05
N ALA A 475 13.28 -3.80 -6.95
CA ALA A 475 11.95 -4.33 -7.17
C ALA A 475 11.97 -5.75 -7.78
N MET A 476 12.84 -5.98 -8.77
CA MET A 476 12.98 -7.29 -9.41
C MET A 476 13.56 -8.37 -8.49
N ASP A 477 14.42 -8.00 -7.54
CA ASP A 477 15.00 -8.94 -6.57
C ASP A 477 13.91 -9.60 -5.67
N GLU A 478 12.68 -9.03 -5.63
CA GLU A 478 11.52 -9.60 -4.94
C GLU A 478 10.77 -10.66 -5.77
N LEU A 479 11.04 -10.76 -7.09
CA LEU A 479 10.43 -11.74 -8.00
C LEU A 479 11.20 -13.06 -8.01
N ASP A 480 10.54 -14.14 -8.43
CA ASP A 480 11.25 -15.39 -8.70
C ASP A 480 12.22 -15.27 -9.90
N LEU A 481 13.28 -16.10 -9.91
CA LEU A 481 14.33 -16.04 -10.92
C LEU A 481 13.80 -16.27 -12.34
N ALA A 482 12.81 -17.14 -12.52
CA ALA A 482 12.26 -17.45 -13.84
C ALA A 482 11.47 -16.26 -14.40
N GLU A 483 10.79 -15.50 -13.55
CA GLU A 483 10.11 -14.28 -13.96
C GLU A 483 11.10 -13.15 -14.25
N GLN A 484 12.14 -12.99 -13.42
CA GLN A 484 13.22 -12.04 -13.68
C GLN A 484 13.87 -12.28 -15.07
N ASP A 485 14.17 -13.54 -15.42
CA ASP A 485 14.81 -13.87 -16.68
C ASP A 485 13.88 -13.58 -17.87
N LYS A 486 12.60 -13.90 -17.76
CA LYS A 486 11.62 -13.52 -18.79
C LYS A 486 11.53 -12.01 -19.00
N LEU A 487 11.58 -11.21 -17.93
CA LEU A 487 11.54 -9.75 -18.03
C LEU A 487 12.82 -9.21 -18.69
N LYS A 488 13.99 -9.77 -18.38
CA LYS A 488 15.27 -9.39 -19.01
C LYS A 488 15.27 -9.61 -20.53
N ASP A 489 14.53 -10.61 -21.02
CA ASP A 489 14.38 -10.89 -22.45
C ASP A 489 13.32 -9.99 -23.10
N LEU A 490 12.13 -9.92 -22.52
CA LEU A 490 10.96 -9.27 -23.13
C LEU A 490 11.01 -7.74 -23.07
N VAL A 491 11.50 -7.14 -21.97
CA VAL A 491 11.46 -5.69 -21.79
C VAL A 491 12.34 -4.95 -22.80
N PRO A 492 13.61 -5.36 -23.04
CA PRO A 492 14.45 -4.70 -24.05
C PRO A 492 13.87 -4.77 -25.46
N GLU A 493 13.32 -5.92 -25.87
CA GLU A 493 12.71 -6.12 -27.19
C GLU A 493 11.54 -5.12 -27.40
N ARG A 494 10.63 -5.04 -26.43
CA ARG A 494 9.43 -4.19 -26.53
C ARG A 494 9.75 -2.71 -26.47
N LEU A 495 10.65 -2.28 -25.57
CA LEU A 495 11.09 -0.89 -25.50
C LEU A 495 11.87 -0.46 -26.76
N ALA A 496 12.66 -1.36 -27.34
CA ALA A 496 13.34 -1.10 -28.60
C ALA A 496 12.34 -0.90 -29.75
N ALA A 497 11.27 -1.70 -29.83
CA ALA A 497 10.22 -1.53 -30.84
C ALA A 497 9.54 -0.15 -30.72
N ILE A 498 9.19 0.29 -29.51
CA ILE A 498 8.61 1.61 -29.23
C ILE A 498 9.61 2.71 -29.65
N ASN A 499 10.88 2.60 -29.27
CA ASN A 499 11.91 3.57 -29.64
C ASN A 499 12.15 3.67 -31.15
N ASN A 500 12.05 2.54 -31.88
CA ASN A 500 12.15 2.53 -33.34
C ASN A 500 10.94 3.23 -33.98
N ALA A 501 9.76 3.16 -33.39
CA ALA A 501 8.61 3.92 -33.87
C ALA A 501 8.80 5.42 -33.67
N LEU A 502 9.44 5.82 -32.57
CA LEU A 502 9.74 7.22 -32.22
C LEU A 502 11.03 7.75 -32.85
N ASP A 503 11.66 6.99 -33.77
CA ASP A 503 12.90 7.42 -34.41
C ASP A 503 12.72 8.72 -35.21
N GLY A 504 13.72 9.62 -35.13
CA GLY A 504 13.64 10.96 -35.72
C GLY A 504 12.88 11.99 -34.87
N THR A 505 12.31 11.58 -33.71
CA THR A 505 11.64 12.50 -32.79
C THR A 505 12.45 12.69 -31.48
N PRO A 506 12.21 13.76 -30.72
CA PRO A 506 12.84 13.97 -29.42
C PRO A 506 12.17 13.18 -28.26
N PHE A 507 11.27 12.21 -28.55
CA PHE A 507 10.42 11.54 -27.58
C PHE A 507 10.90 10.12 -27.22
N LYS A 508 12.08 9.72 -27.68
CA LYS A 508 12.65 8.40 -27.38
C LYS A 508 12.70 8.11 -25.89
N ILE A 509 12.50 6.84 -25.56
CA ILE A 509 12.55 6.32 -24.20
C ILE A 509 14.00 6.14 -23.77
N ALA A 510 14.29 6.48 -22.51
CA ALA A 510 15.59 6.27 -21.87
C ALA A 510 15.47 5.36 -20.64
N TYR A 511 16.59 5.07 -19.99
CA TYR A 511 16.69 4.16 -18.84
C TYR A 511 15.73 4.48 -17.67
N ARG A 512 15.37 5.76 -17.48
CA ARG A 512 14.39 6.14 -16.43
C ARG A 512 13.04 5.46 -16.67
N VAL A 513 12.52 5.50 -17.88
CA VAL A 513 11.24 4.86 -18.22
C VAL A 513 11.32 3.35 -18.04
N GLN A 514 12.44 2.72 -18.41
CA GLN A 514 12.65 1.29 -18.16
C GLN A 514 12.66 0.96 -16.66
N ASN A 515 13.33 1.79 -15.84
CA ASN A 515 13.36 1.63 -14.40
C ASN A 515 11.93 1.72 -13.81
N GLU A 516 11.18 2.74 -14.20
CA GLU A 516 9.81 2.96 -13.72
C GLU A 516 8.85 1.87 -14.24
N LEU A 517 9.02 1.38 -15.47
CA LEU A 517 8.25 0.24 -16.00
C LEU A 517 8.44 -1.02 -15.14
N LEU A 518 9.67 -1.35 -14.79
CA LEU A 518 9.96 -2.56 -14.02
C LEU A 518 9.46 -2.44 -12.58
N ILE A 519 9.58 -1.27 -11.95
CA ILE A 519 8.98 -1.04 -10.62
C ILE A 519 7.45 -1.16 -10.73
N TYR A 520 6.84 -0.51 -11.72
CA TYR A 520 5.39 -0.55 -11.93
C TYR A 520 4.89 -1.97 -12.18
N TYR A 521 5.61 -2.75 -12.98
CA TYR A 521 5.32 -4.17 -13.18
C TYR A 521 5.35 -4.96 -11.87
N CYS A 522 6.39 -4.77 -11.04
CA CYS A 522 6.51 -5.46 -9.75
C CYS A 522 5.37 -5.08 -8.79
N GLU A 523 4.97 -3.81 -8.76
CA GLU A 523 3.82 -3.36 -7.96
C GLU A 523 2.49 -3.94 -8.50
N MET A 524 2.33 -4.10 -9.82
CA MET A 524 1.19 -4.81 -10.40
C MET A 524 1.21 -6.30 -10.03
N ARG A 525 2.39 -6.94 -10.06
CA ARG A 525 2.57 -8.36 -9.73
C ARG A 525 2.18 -8.67 -8.28
N ARG A 526 2.42 -7.75 -7.36
CA ARG A 526 1.97 -7.90 -5.97
C ARG A 526 0.46 -8.04 -5.81
N ILE A 527 -0.29 -7.36 -6.68
CA ILE A 527 -1.76 -7.38 -6.67
C ILE A 527 -2.30 -8.53 -7.52
N ASP A 528 -1.64 -8.83 -8.64
CA ASP A 528 -2.06 -9.83 -9.62
C ASP A 528 -0.99 -10.92 -9.72
N THR A 529 -1.11 -11.94 -8.89
CA THR A 529 -0.18 -13.07 -8.80
C THR A 529 -0.41 -14.13 -9.88
N GLU A 530 -1.56 -14.14 -10.56
CA GLU A 530 -1.99 -15.24 -11.44
C GLU A 530 -1.76 -14.94 -12.92
N THR A 531 -1.87 -13.69 -13.34
CA THR A 531 -1.70 -13.31 -14.75
C THR A 531 -0.29 -13.66 -15.23
N LYS A 532 -0.21 -14.25 -16.44
CA LYS A 532 1.07 -14.64 -17.06
C LYS A 532 2.00 -13.41 -17.22
N THR A 533 3.29 -13.61 -16.99
CA THR A 533 4.33 -12.55 -17.10
C THR A 533 4.19 -11.68 -18.35
N SER A 534 4.00 -12.30 -19.53
CA SER A 534 3.92 -11.55 -20.78
C SER A 534 2.65 -10.71 -20.91
N GLU A 535 1.54 -11.17 -20.36
CA GLU A 535 0.27 -10.45 -20.36
C GLU A 535 0.29 -9.30 -19.34
N LEU A 536 0.80 -9.57 -18.13
CA LEU A 536 0.96 -8.52 -17.12
C LEU A 536 1.94 -7.44 -17.58
N LEU A 537 3.02 -7.84 -18.28
CA LEU A 537 3.95 -6.90 -18.88
C LEU A 537 3.28 -6.05 -19.97
N ASN A 538 2.36 -6.61 -20.75
CA ASN A 538 1.58 -5.82 -21.71
C ASN A 538 0.76 -4.74 -21.00
N LYS A 539 0.04 -5.10 -19.94
CA LYS A 539 -0.71 -4.13 -19.12
C LYS A 539 0.20 -3.06 -18.52
N ALA A 540 1.38 -3.46 -18.04
CA ALA A 540 2.35 -2.51 -17.49
C ALA A 540 2.91 -1.55 -18.54
N ILE A 541 3.24 -2.04 -19.74
CA ILE A 541 3.71 -1.20 -20.85
C ILE A 541 2.61 -0.25 -21.32
N ASP A 542 1.37 -0.72 -21.45
CA ASP A 542 0.23 0.11 -21.81
C ASP A 542 0.06 1.27 -20.82
N GLY A 543 0.08 0.97 -19.50
CA GLY A 543 0.07 2.00 -18.45
C GLY A 543 1.24 2.98 -18.55
N ILE A 544 2.46 2.50 -18.74
CA ILE A 544 3.65 3.38 -18.89
C ILE A 544 3.61 4.20 -20.16
N LEU A 545 3.07 3.68 -21.26
CA LEU A 545 2.85 4.47 -22.48
C LEU A 545 1.92 5.64 -22.18
N MET A 546 0.82 5.42 -21.49
CA MET A 546 -0.14 6.45 -21.09
C MET A 546 0.43 7.44 -20.07
N MET A 547 1.19 6.96 -19.09
CA MET A 547 1.66 7.80 -17.98
C MET A 547 2.96 8.55 -18.24
N LYS A 548 3.82 8.05 -19.14
CA LYS A 548 5.20 8.55 -19.30
C LYS A 548 5.62 8.87 -20.72
N VAL A 549 5.13 8.11 -21.69
CA VAL A 549 5.61 8.26 -23.08
C VAL A 549 4.74 9.22 -23.87
N LEU A 550 3.45 8.92 -23.98
CA LEU A 550 2.50 9.74 -24.76
C LEU A 550 2.34 11.16 -24.23
N PRO A 551 2.34 11.43 -22.90
CA PRO A 551 2.22 12.81 -22.40
C PRO A 551 3.31 13.78 -22.85
N ARG A 552 4.44 13.26 -23.37
CA ARG A 552 5.54 14.07 -23.92
C ARG A 552 5.44 14.29 -25.42
N VAL A 553 4.52 13.54 -26.10
CA VAL A 553 4.41 13.54 -27.56
C VAL A 553 3.52 14.67 -28.00
N GLU A 554 4.12 15.66 -28.64
CA GLU A 554 3.45 16.82 -29.19
C GLU A 554 4.18 17.34 -30.44
N GLY A 555 3.50 17.87 -31.40
CA GLY A 555 4.12 18.43 -32.60
C GLY A 555 3.18 18.54 -33.79
N ASP A 556 3.75 19.00 -34.88
CA ASP A 556 3.06 19.14 -36.13
C ASP A 556 2.95 17.81 -36.91
N ARG A 557 2.22 17.85 -38.00
CA ARG A 557 1.98 16.69 -38.88
C ARG A 557 3.30 16.11 -39.42
N ASP A 558 4.23 16.95 -39.84
CA ASP A 558 5.47 16.50 -40.46
C ASP A 558 6.33 15.70 -39.50
N LEU A 559 6.31 16.07 -38.22
CA LEU A 559 7.04 15.39 -37.15
C LEU A 559 6.34 14.09 -36.68
N LEU A 560 5.00 14.08 -36.57
CA LEU A 560 4.29 13.05 -35.82
C LEU A 560 3.50 12.04 -36.65
N GLU A 561 3.11 12.34 -37.90
CA GLU A 561 2.26 11.45 -38.69
C GLU A 561 2.80 10.01 -38.76
N LYS A 562 4.04 9.86 -39.21
CA LYS A 562 4.70 8.54 -39.33
C LYS A 562 5.01 7.87 -38.00
N PRO A 563 5.53 8.57 -36.96
CA PRO A 563 5.72 7.99 -35.64
C PRO A 563 4.43 7.49 -35.00
N LEU A 564 3.34 8.25 -35.06
CA LEU A 564 2.04 7.83 -34.53
C LEU A 564 1.45 6.63 -35.28
N GLU A 565 1.64 6.56 -36.62
CA GLU A 565 1.22 5.39 -37.40
C GLU A 565 1.99 4.11 -36.97
N LYS A 566 3.32 4.20 -36.81
CA LYS A 566 4.15 3.08 -36.34
C LYS A 566 3.80 2.67 -34.93
N LEU A 567 3.58 3.63 -34.01
CA LEU A 567 3.14 3.36 -32.64
C LEU A 567 1.77 2.68 -32.62
N ALA A 568 0.81 3.16 -33.42
CA ALA A 568 -0.51 2.55 -33.53
C ALA A 568 -0.42 1.07 -33.95
N ASN A 569 0.43 0.76 -34.94
CA ASN A 569 0.64 -0.61 -35.38
C ASN A 569 1.24 -1.52 -34.28
N ILE A 570 2.15 -0.99 -33.43
CA ILE A 570 2.72 -1.73 -32.29
C ILE A 570 1.67 -1.90 -31.19
N CYS A 571 0.84 -0.88 -30.95
CA CYS A 571 -0.11 -0.88 -29.85
C CYS A 571 -1.41 -1.65 -30.13
N ASN A 572 -1.72 -1.90 -31.40
CA ASN A 572 -2.96 -2.58 -31.82
C ASN A 572 -3.16 -3.94 -31.15
N ASP A 573 -2.08 -4.71 -30.94
CA ASP A 573 -2.12 -6.07 -30.42
C ASP A 573 -1.48 -6.14 -29.01
N GLY A 574 -2.06 -5.48 -28.01
CA GLY A 574 -1.62 -5.66 -26.62
C GLY A 574 -1.57 -4.42 -25.74
N TYR A 575 -1.78 -3.21 -26.28
CA TYR A 575 -1.76 -1.95 -25.53
C TYR A 575 -3.01 -1.10 -25.86
N PRO A 576 -4.21 -1.52 -25.38
CA PRO A 576 -5.49 -0.97 -25.83
C PRO A 576 -5.68 0.51 -25.49
N GLU A 577 -5.26 0.96 -24.29
CA GLU A 577 -5.43 2.35 -23.88
C GLU A 577 -4.51 3.29 -24.69
N ALA A 578 -3.25 2.89 -24.86
CA ALA A 578 -2.30 3.62 -25.66
C ALA A 578 -2.75 3.67 -27.14
N TYR A 579 -3.28 2.56 -27.67
CA TYR A 579 -3.82 2.52 -29.04
C TYR A 579 -4.97 3.49 -29.23
N LYS A 580 -5.95 3.49 -28.30
CA LYS A 580 -7.07 4.42 -28.32
C LYS A 580 -6.57 5.88 -28.34
N LYS A 581 -5.64 6.21 -27.44
CA LYS A 581 -5.08 7.56 -27.34
C LYS A 581 -4.31 7.98 -28.58
N ILE A 582 -3.51 7.08 -29.15
CA ILE A 582 -2.79 7.36 -30.41
C ILE A 582 -3.77 7.63 -31.55
N LYS A 583 -4.86 6.87 -31.64
CA LYS A 583 -5.92 7.12 -32.64
C LYS A 583 -6.60 8.47 -32.47
N GLU A 584 -6.83 8.89 -31.23
CA GLU A 584 -7.34 10.23 -30.92
C GLU A 584 -6.35 11.31 -31.40
N MET A 585 -5.05 11.16 -31.11
CA MET A 585 -4.01 12.08 -31.57
C MET A 585 -3.90 12.13 -33.11
N GLN A 586 -4.04 11.00 -33.80
CA GLN A 586 -4.07 10.92 -35.27
C GLN A 586 -5.29 11.65 -35.83
N GLY A 587 -6.48 11.44 -35.25
CA GLY A 587 -7.72 12.14 -35.66
C GLY A 587 -7.60 13.65 -35.52
N ARG A 588 -6.92 14.16 -34.50
CA ARG A 588 -6.62 15.59 -34.37
C ARG A 588 -5.73 16.11 -35.50
N LEU A 589 -4.69 15.34 -35.92
CA LEU A 589 -3.86 15.72 -37.06
C LEU A 589 -4.59 15.75 -38.39
N GLU A 590 -5.72 15.06 -38.54
CA GLU A 590 -6.56 15.14 -39.72
C GLU A 590 -7.26 16.49 -39.81
N SER A 591 -7.67 17.05 -38.66
CA SER A 591 -8.44 18.29 -38.56
C SER A 591 -7.62 19.54 -38.26
N ALA A 592 -6.41 19.36 -37.64
CA ALA A 592 -5.53 20.44 -37.22
C ALA A 592 -4.09 20.16 -37.64
N PRO A 593 -3.23 21.19 -37.83
CA PRO A 593 -1.84 21.01 -38.19
C PRO A 593 -0.95 20.50 -37.03
N PHE A 594 -1.47 20.43 -35.83
CA PHE A 594 -0.74 20.10 -34.58
C PHE A 594 -1.55 19.12 -33.72
N THR A 595 -0.86 18.22 -33.04
CA THR A 595 -1.46 17.35 -32.03
C THR A 595 -0.57 17.25 -30.80
N SER A 596 -1.19 16.96 -29.67
CA SER A 596 -0.53 16.62 -28.41
C SER A 596 -1.29 15.48 -27.74
N PHE A 597 -0.69 14.85 -26.72
CA PHE A 597 -1.42 13.93 -25.83
C PHE A 597 -2.62 14.63 -25.18
N TRP A 598 -2.41 15.88 -24.81
CA TRP A 598 -3.43 16.72 -24.18
C TRP A 598 -4.45 17.21 -25.23
N PRO A 599 -5.73 17.45 -24.80
CA PRO A 599 -6.78 17.96 -25.70
C PRO A 599 -6.42 19.25 -26.41
#